data_fc3b9c073109c77854b9d2adb99bb51f
#
_entry.id   fc3b9c073109c77854b9d2adb99bb51f
#
_cell.length_a   1.000
_cell.length_b   1.000
_cell.length_c   1.000
_cell.angle_alpha   90.00
_cell.angle_beta   90.00
_cell.angle_gamma   90.00
#
_symmetry.space_group_name_H-M   'P 1'
#
loop_
_entity.id
_entity.type
_entity.pdbx_description
1 polymer ?
#
loop_
_entity_poly.entity_id
_entity_poly.type
_entity_poly.pdbx_seq_one_letter_code
_entity_poly.pdbx_strand_id
1 'polypeptide(L)'
;MRFCSLGSGSTGNATLIEAGTGRTTTRVLVDCGFSLRELELRLARAGVEAESITAVFITHEHGDHVGCALTLARRHSIPLWTSRGTWRAIGAPELDTSLLHFARDGQPIEVNELQLTPFTVAHDALEPLQLRACDGARHLGVLTDVGSSTPHLLANLQRCDALLLECNHDRARLAASSYPASLKARIGGRFGHLDNDTAAQILAACLHDGLQRLVAAHLSEANNSPDLARAALSAASGVAPNDIVVADPLRGFDWIVID
;
A
#
# COMPACT_ATOMS: atom_id res chain seq x y z
N MET A 1 -4.73 -13.03 10.43
CA MET A 1 -4.21 -11.68 10.09
C MET A 1 -5.36 -10.76 9.70
N ARG A 2 -5.29 -9.46 9.97
CA ARG A 2 -6.26 -8.47 9.46
C ARG A 2 -5.56 -7.19 9.02
N PHE A 3 -6.23 -6.41 8.18
CA PHE A 3 -5.69 -5.14 7.69
C PHE A 3 -6.80 -4.12 7.48
N CYS A 4 -6.47 -2.84 7.53
CA CYS A 4 -7.37 -1.74 7.21
C CYS A 4 -6.58 -0.60 6.55
N SER A 5 -7.27 0.28 5.85
CA SER A 5 -6.67 1.51 5.35
C SER A 5 -7.19 2.71 6.14
N LEU A 6 -6.28 3.60 6.48
CA LEU A 6 -6.62 4.88 7.13
C LEU A 6 -6.92 5.98 6.09
N GLY A 7 -6.62 5.72 4.82
CA GLY A 7 -6.84 6.54 3.66
C GLY A 7 -5.93 6.09 2.51
N SER A 8 -6.39 6.27 1.26
CA SER A 8 -5.64 5.78 0.08
C SER A 8 -5.90 6.66 -1.14
N GLY A 9 -4.87 7.36 -1.59
CA GLY A 9 -4.89 8.25 -2.74
C GLY A 9 -3.86 9.36 -2.64
N SER A 10 -3.80 10.26 -3.61
CA SER A 10 -2.79 11.33 -3.75
C SER A 10 -2.75 12.36 -2.60
N THR A 11 -3.68 12.30 -1.65
CA THR A 11 -3.72 13.19 -0.47
C THR A 11 -3.11 12.54 0.77
N GLY A 12 -2.84 11.24 0.72
CA GLY A 12 -2.19 10.49 1.79
C GLY A 12 -2.58 9.02 1.80
N ASN A 13 -1.58 8.19 2.06
CA ASN A 13 -1.70 6.74 2.15
C ASN A 13 -1.24 6.26 3.51
N ALA A 14 -2.00 5.37 4.12
CA ALA A 14 -1.59 4.62 5.30
C ALA A 14 -2.42 3.34 5.42
N THR A 15 -1.75 2.21 5.54
CA THR A 15 -2.37 0.90 5.71
C THR A 15 -1.86 0.24 6.97
N LEU A 16 -2.75 -0.21 7.84
CA LEU A 16 -2.41 -1.00 9.02
C LEU A 16 -2.54 -2.49 8.70
N ILE A 17 -1.51 -3.26 9.09
CA ILE A 17 -1.51 -4.71 9.07
C ILE A 17 -1.35 -5.20 10.50
N GLU A 18 -2.23 -6.07 10.96
CA GLU A 18 -2.23 -6.60 12.31
C GLU A 18 -2.25 -8.12 12.31
N ALA A 19 -1.36 -8.71 13.12
CA ALA A 19 -1.38 -10.11 13.48
C ALA A 19 -1.24 -10.28 14.99
N GLY A 20 -1.68 -11.42 15.52
CA GLY A 20 -1.55 -11.67 16.95
C GLY A 20 -1.83 -13.12 17.32
N THR A 21 -1.29 -13.52 18.46
CA THR A 21 -1.41 -14.89 19.03
C THR A 21 -2.50 -14.99 20.12
N GLY A 22 -3.25 -13.91 20.34
CA GLY A 22 -4.17 -13.78 21.47
C GLY A 22 -3.51 -13.30 22.78
N ARG A 23 -2.17 -13.31 22.86
CA ARG A 23 -1.39 -12.75 23.98
C ARG A 23 -0.65 -11.49 23.60
N THR A 24 -0.19 -11.41 22.36
CA THR A 24 0.55 -10.31 21.76
C THR A 24 -0.13 -9.88 20.48
N THR A 25 0.05 -8.61 20.12
CA THR A 25 -0.47 -8.03 18.89
C THR A 25 0.64 -7.21 18.24
N THR A 26 0.95 -7.54 17.00
CA THR A 26 1.89 -6.79 16.16
C THR A 26 1.12 -5.95 15.17
N ARG A 27 1.47 -4.67 15.08
CA ARG A 27 0.90 -3.71 14.13
C ARG A 27 1.99 -3.06 13.30
N VAL A 28 1.91 -3.25 12.01
CA VAL A 28 2.78 -2.55 11.05
C VAL A 28 1.96 -1.49 10.33
N LEU A 29 2.45 -0.26 10.36
CA LEU A 29 1.92 0.83 9.55
C LEU A 29 2.73 0.93 8.25
N VAL A 30 2.09 0.65 7.12
CA VAL A 30 2.67 0.82 5.77
C VAL A 30 2.25 2.18 5.26
N ASP A 31 3.25 3.04 5.07
CA ASP A 31 3.12 4.45 4.76
C ASP A 31 2.44 5.31 5.85
N CYS A 32 2.67 6.60 5.78
CA CYS A 32 2.31 7.55 6.84
C CYS A 32 2.02 8.93 6.25
N GLY A 33 1.36 8.98 5.08
CA GLY A 33 1.22 10.13 4.20
C GLY A 33 0.34 11.27 4.70
N PHE A 34 0.10 11.35 6.02
CA PHE A 34 -0.73 12.37 6.65
C PHE A 34 0.10 13.26 7.59
N SER A 35 -0.47 14.38 8.06
CA SER A 35 0.07 15.06 9.22
C SER A 35 -0.10 14.18 10.46
N LEU A 36 0.73 14.38 11.50
CA LEU A 36 0.67 13.56 12.71
C LEU A 36 -0.72 13.63 13.36
N ARG A 37 -1.29 14.83 13.46
CA ARG A 37 -2.65 15.02 14.01
C ARG A 37 -3.71 14.25 13.22
N GLU A 38 -3.64 14.29 11.90
CA GLU A 38 -4.58 13.59 11.04
C GLU A 38 -4.41 12.08 11.16
N LEU A 39 -3.17 11.59 11.20
CA LEU A 39 -2.89 10.18 11.42
C LEU A 39 -3.45 9.69 12.76
N GLU A 40 -3.22 10.42 13.86
CA GLU A 40 -3.73 10.07 15.19
C GLU A 40 -5.27 9.99 15.20
N LEU A 41 -5.96 10.92 14.53
CA LEU A 41 -7.42 10.88 14.40
C LEU A 41 -7.89 9.64 13.61
N ARG A 42 -7.18 9.27 12.55
CA ARG A 42 -7.51 8.10 11.73
C ARG A 42 -7.21 6.79 12.45
N LEU A 43 -6.11 6.72 13.20
CA LEU A 43 -5.78 5.59 14.07
C LEU A 43 -6.86 5.39 15.15
N ALA A 44 -7.26 6.46 15.84
CA ALA A 44 -8.32 6.41 16.84
C ALA A 44 -9.66 5.90 16.26
N ARG A 45 -10.00 6.30 15.03
CA ARG A 45 -11.17 5.77 14.30
C ARG A 45 -11.06 4.26 14.04
N ALA A 46 -9.85 3.76 13.77
CA ALA A 46 -9.57 2.33 13.62
C ALA A 46 -9.45 1.59 14.96
N GLY A 47 -9.61 2.29 16.10
CA GLY A 47 -9.46 1.72 17.44
C GLY A 47 -8.00 1.39 17.81
N VAL A 48 -7.05 2.14 17.26
CA VAL A 48 -5.60 1.91 17.44
C VAL A 48 -4.95 3.16 18.03
N GLU A 49 -4.17 2.97 19.10
CA GLU A 49 -3.32 4.02 19.66
C GLU A 49 -1.97 4.05 18.94
N ALA A 50 -1.42 5.24 18.71
CA ALA A 50 -0.15 5.41 17.98
C ALA A 50 1.01 4.66 18.64
N GLU A 51 1.05 4.61 19.97
CA GLU A 51 2.05 3.90 20.77
C GLU A 51 2.02 2.38 20.58
N SER A 52 0.90 1.85 20.08
CA SER A 52 0.72 0.41 19.85
C SER A 52 1.25 -0.05 18.49
N ILE A 53 1.75 0.87 17.65
CA ILE A 53 2.39 0.55 16.38
C ILE A 53 3.77 -0.04 16.66
N THR A 54 4.03 -1.24 16.14
CA THR A 54 5.27 -1.99 16.36
C THR A 54 6.37 -1.56 15.39
N ALA A 55 6.01 -1.21 14.15
CA ALA A 55 6.94 -0.72 13.14
C ALA A 55 6.20 0.14 12.09
N VAL A 56 6.94 1.06 11.48
CA VAL A 56 6.52 1.81 10.29
C VAL A 56 7.34 1.33 9.11
N PHE A 57 6.71 1.08 7.98
CA PHE A 57 7.37 0.79 6.71
C PHE A 57 7.00 1.86 5.69
N ILE A 58 8.00 2.56 5.14
CA ILE A 58 7.80 3.56 4.07
C ILE A 58 8.20 2.96 2.73
N THR A 59 7.26 2.94 1.82
CA THR A 59 7.40 2.33 0.50
C THR A 59 8.32 3.14 -0.42
N HIS A 60 8.15 4.46 -0.46
CA HIS A 60 8.94 5.38 -1.28
C HIS A 60 8.84 6.83 -0.77
N GLU A 61 9.58 7.75 -1.40
CA GLU A 61 9.82 9.12 -0.92
C GLU A 61 8.71 10.14 -1.17
N HIS A 62 7.63 9.83 -1.88
CA HIS A 62 6.58 10.80 -2.15
C HIS A 62 5.90 11.29 -0.87
N GLY A 63 5.46 12.55 -0.86
CA GLY A 63 4.96 13.21 0.34
C GLY A 63 3.69 12.56 0.92
N ASP A 64 2.84 12.01 0.06
CA ASP A 64 1.63 11.27 0.41
C ASP A 64 1.90 9.83 0.93
N HIS A 65 3.18 9.45 1.07
CA HIS A 65 3.64 8.21 1.71
C HIS A 65 4.51 8.48 2.93
N VAL A 66 5.46 9.39 2.85
CA VAL A 66 6.36 9.72 3.97
C VAL A 66 5.65 10.51 5.07
N GLY A 67 4.94 11.58 4.71
CA GLY A 67 4.19 12.47 5.60
C GLY A 67 4.83 12.68 6.97
N CYS A 68 4.18 12.19 8.04
CA CYS A 68 4.66 12.35 9.41
C CYS A 68 5.49 11.18 9.94
N ALA A 69 5.93 10.23 9.11
CA ALA A 69 6.61 9.00 9.55
C ALA A 69 7.78 9.25 10.52
N LEU A 70 8.64 10.21 10.21
CA LEU A 70 9.78 10.56 11.06
C LEU A 70 9.36 11.13 12.43
N THR A 71 8.31 11.96 12.43
CA THR A 71 7.79 12.54 13.67
C THR A 71 7.14 11.47 14.54
N LEU A 72 6.39 10.54 13.92
CA LEU A 72 5.79 9.40 14.60
C LEU A 72 6.87 8.49 15.19
N ALA A 73 7.87 8.11 14.39
CA ALA A 73 8.98 7.25 14.82
C ALA A 73 9.74 7.84 16.03
N ARG A 74 10.09 9.14 15.96
CA ARG A 74 10.77 9.84 17.07
C ARG A 74 9.92 9.93 18.33
N ARG A 75 8.63 10.28 18.18
CA ARG A 75 7.74 10.54 19.31
C ARG A 75 7.46 9.30 20.13
N HIS A 76 7.31 8.16 19.47
CA HIS A 76 6.89 6.91 20.11
C HIS A 76 7.99 5.83 20.10
N SER A 77 9.23 6.20 19.68
CA SER A 77 10.37 5.27 19.56
C SER A 77 10.04 4.03 18.72
N ILE A 78 9.36 4.24 17.60
CA ILE A 78 8.92 3.18 16.69
C ILE A 78 9.98 2.93 15.61
N PRO A 79 10.45 1.69 15.39
CA PRO A 79 11.31 1.33 14.29
C PRO A 79 10.72 1.72 12.92
N LEU A 80 11.54 2.37 12.08
CA LEU A 80 11.18 2.82 10.74
C LEU A 80 12.02 2.05 9.72
N TRP A 81 11.33 1.36 8.83
CA TRP A 81 11.89 0.60 7.72
C TRP A 81 11.67 1.33 6.41
N THR A 82 12.69 1.45 5.58
CA THR A 82 12.59 2.00 4.23
C THR A 82 13.79 1.59 3.39
N SER A 83 13.76 1.81 2.07
CA SER A 83 14.92 1.58 1.21
C SER A 83 16.01 2.65 1.43
N ARG A 84 17.25 2.33 1.05
CA ARG A 84 18.35 3.33 1.08
C ARG A 84 18.10 4.46 0.09
N GLY A 85 17.48 4.15 -1.07
CA GLY A 85 17.11 5.14 -2.06
C GLY A 85 16.09 6.11 -1.52
N THR A 86 14.99 5.61 -0.98
CA THR A 86 13.95 6.43 -0.33
C THR A 86 14.54 7.32 0.77
N TRP A 87 15.39 6.76 1.65
CA TRP A 87 16.03 7.53 2.72
C TRP A 87 16.88 8.69 2.18
N ARG A 88 17.65 8.44 1.12
CA ARG A 88 18.43 9.48 0.44
C ARG A 88 17.56 10.53 -0.21
N ALA A 89 16.48 10.12 -0.86
CA ALA A 89 15.58 11.02 -1.58
C ALA A 89 14.84 11.99 -0.66
N ILE A 90 14.51 11.57 0.58
CA ILE A 90 13.96 12.48 1.61
C ILE A 90 15.02 13.33 2.32
N GLY A 91 16.27 13.31 1.85
CA GLY A 91 17.37 14.13 2.39
C GLY A 91 18.15 13.50 3.54
N ALA A 92 18.02 12.19 3.77
CA ALA A 92 18.70 11.43 4.83
C ALA A 92 18.62 12.14 6.21
N PRO A 93 17.40 12.47 6.70
CA PRO A 93 17.23 13.24 7.92
C PRO A 93 17.82 12.49 9.14
N GLU A 94 18.21 13.23 10.18
CA GLU A 94 18.67 12.62 11.41
C GLU A 94 17.55 11.79 12.05
N LEU A 95 17.82 10.53 12.31
CA LEU A 95 16.99 9.62 13.11
C LEU A 95 17.95 8.76 13.95
N ASP A 96 17.52 8.41 15.15
CA ASP A 96 18.28 7.48 16.00
C ASP A 96 18.57 6.19 15.20
N THR A 97 19.82 5.77 15.18
CA THR A 97 20.28 4.59 14.44
C THR A 97 19.62 3.29 14.92
N SER A 98 19.13 3.26 16.15
CA SER A 98 18.33 2.14 16.68
C SER A 98 16.92 2.07 16.10
N LEU A 99 16.41 3.18 15.56
CA LEU A 99 15.08 3.26 14.95
C LEU A 99 15.10 3.13 13.44
N LEU A 100 16.23 3.45 12.78
CA LEU A 100 16.33 3.41 11.32
C LEU A 100 16.82 2.05 10.83
N HIS A 101 16.01 1.40 10.03
CA HIS A 101 16.34 0.12 9.40
C HIS A 101 16.20 0.19 7.88
N PHE A 102 17.09 -0.50 7.16
CA PHE A 102 17.05 -0.51 5.70
C PHE A 102 16.48 -1.83 5.17
N ALA A 103 15.37 -1.69 4.46
CA ALA A 103 14.74 -2.74 3.69
C ALA A 103 15.42 -2.92 2.33
N ARG A 104 15.39 -4.15 1.81
CA ARG A 104 15.92 -4.48 0.47
C ARG A 104 15.00 -5.47 -0.22
N ASP A 105 14.97 -5.38 -1.53
CA ASP A 105 14.23 -6.32 -2.38
C ASP A 105 14.51 -7.78 -2.01
N GLY A 106 13.44 -8.55 -1.82
CA GLY A 106 13.49 -9.97 -1.51
C GLY A 106 14.07 -10.37 -0.15
N GLN A 107 14.46 -9.41 0.73
CA GLN A 107 14.98 -9.72 2.05
C GLN A 107 13.86 -9.64 3.11
N PRO A 108 13.42 -10.77 3.68
CA PRO A 108 12.40 -10.77 4.72
C PRO A 108 12.81 -9.97 5.96
N ILE A 109 11.84 -9.28 6.53
CA ILE A 109 11.95 -8.49 7.75
C ILE A 109 10.99 -9.12 8.76
N GLU A 110 11.53 -9.56 9.89
CA GLU A 110 10.73 -10.10 11.00
C GLU A 110 10.31 -8.96 11.93
N VAL A 111 9.00 -8.81 12.12
CA VAL A 111 8.40 -7.89 13.07
C VAL A 111 7.46 -8.69 13.95
N ASN A 112 7.98 -9.32 15.00
CA ASN A 112 7.26 -10.22 15.91
C ASN A 112 6.43 -11.27 15.16
N GLU A 113 5.08 -11.16 15.16
CA GLU A 113 4.17 -12.10 14.51
C GLU A 113 4.01 -11.88 12.99
N LEU A 114 4.65 -10.88 12.43
CA LEU A 114 4.59 -10.56 11.00
C LEU A 114 5.96 -10.70 10.34
N GLN A 115 5.99 -11.35 9.21
CA GLN A 115 7.11 -11.30 8.26
C GLN A 115 6.72 -10.39 7.10
N LEU A 116 7.56 -9.41 6.78
CA LEU A 116 7.39 -8.50 5.65
C LEU A 116 8.44 -8.84 4.60
N THR A 117 8.03 -9.12 3.38
CA THR A 117 8.94 -9.31 2.25
C THR A 117 8.79 -8.13 1.30
N PRO A 118 9.72 -7.17 1.32
CA PRO A 118 9.74 -6.06 0.39
C PRO A 118 10.08 -6.53 -1.03
N PHE A 119 9.48 -5.90 -2.03
CA PHE A 119 9.85 -6.14 -3.44
C PHE A 119 9.82 -4.86 -4.26
N THR A 120 10.76 -4.75 -5.20
CA THR A 120 10.92 -3.57 -6.06
C THR A 120 9.83 -3.50 -7.11
N VAL A 121 9.36 -2.29 -7.40
CA VAL A 121 8.36 -2.01 -8.44
C VAL A 121 8.82 -0.90 -9.38
N ALA A 122 8.17 -0.79 -10.53
CA ALA A 122 8.41 0.29 -11.48
C ALA A 122 7.56 1.51 -11.06
N HIS A 123 8.20 2.51 -10.45
CA HIS A 123 7.59 3.78 -10.08
C HIS A 123 8.62 4.91 -10.19
N ASP A 124 8.17 6.17 -10.30
CA ASP A 124 9.03 7.35 -10.43
C ASP A 124 9.61 7.81 -9.09
N ALA A 125 10.25 6.87 -8.40
CA ALA A 125 10.93 7.01 -7.13
C ALA A 125 12.34 6.39 -7.19
N LEU A 126 13.22 6.72 -6.23
CA LEU A 126 14.63 6.34 -6.33
C LEU A 126 14.87 4.84 -6.07
N GLU A 127 14.14 4.25 -5.12
CA GLU A 127 14.19 2.81 -4.80
C GLU A 127 12.84 2.39 -4.19
N PRO A 128 11.74 2.40 -4.98
CA PRO A 128 10.41 2.10 -4.48
C PRO A 128 10.26 0.62 -4.14
N LEU A 129 9.70 0.34 -2.96
CA LEU A 129 9.40 -1.00 -2.48
C LEU A 129 7.91 -1.15 -2.21
N GLN A 130 7.36 -2.31 -2.55
CA GLN A 130 6.05 -2.74 -2.11
C GLN A 130 6.20 -3.93 -1.17
N LEU A 131 5.12 -4.45 -0.61
CA LEU A 131 5.18 -5.44 0.45
C LEU A 131 4.32 -6.67 0.20
N ARG A 132 4.86 -7.83 0.55
CA ARG A 132 4.09 -9.01 0.91
C ARG A 132 4.23 -9.23 2.41
N ALA A 133 3.13 -9.23 3.14
CA ALA A 133 3.11 -9.54 4.58
C ALA A 133 2.58 -10.96 4.81
N CYS A 134 3.13 -11.63 5.85
CA CYS A 134 2.75 -12.99 6.25
C CYS A 134 2.70 -13.08 7.78
N ASP A 135 1.71 -13.79 8.34
CA ASP A 135 1.62 -14.13 9.76
C ASP A 135 1.98 -15.59 10.05
N GLY A 136 2.63 -16.26 9.09
CA GLY A 136 2.94 -17.68 9.14
C GLY A 136 1.87 -18.58 8.51
N ALA A 137 0.64 -18.10 8.33
CA ALA A 137 -0.46 -18.85 7.74
C ALA A 137 -1.09 -18.15 6.53
N ARG A 138 -1.16 -16.82 6.54
CA ARG A 138 -1.84 -15.98 5.55
C ARG A 138 -0.91 -14.97 4.92
N HIS A 139 -1.17 -14.64 3.66
CA HIS A 139 -0.40 -13.70 2.88
C HIS A 139 -1.25 -12.53 2.38
N LEU A 140 -0.79 -11.32 2.64
CA LEU A 140 -1.34 -10.08 2.11
C LEU A 140 -0.34 -9.45 1.14
N GLY A 141 -0.75 -9.23 -0.10
CA GLY A 141 -0.02 -8.38 -1.05
C GLY A 141 -0.49 -6.94 -0.94
N VAL A 142 0.43 -6.01 -0.71
CA VAL A 142 0.19 -4.57 -0.75
C VAL A 142 0.88 -4.02 -1.98
N LEU A 143 0.12 -3.40 -2.87
CA LEU A 143 0.59 -2.85 -4.13
C LEU A 143 -0.09 -1.51 -4.41
N THR A 144 0.62 -0.44 -4.18
CA THR A 144 0.25 0.94 -4.52
C THR A 144 1.39 1.59 -5.29
N ASP A 145 1.11 2.63 -6.07
CA ASP A 145 2.14 3.40 -6.76
C ASP A 145 3.07 2.54 -7.63
N VAL A 146 2.46 1.98 -8.66
CA VAL A 146 3.11 1.09 -9.62
C VAL A 146 2.75 1.50 -11.04
N GLY A 147 3.75 1.76 -11.89
CA GLY A 147 3.51 2.18 -13.26
C GLY A 147 3.35 1.04 -14.27
N SER A 148 3.83 -0.16 -13.94
CA SER A 148 3.75 -1.30 -14.87
C SER A 148 3.90 -2.65 -14.17
N SER A 149 3.23 -3.66 -14.73
CA SER A 149 3.42 -5.06 -14.33
C SER A 149 4.79 -5.58 -14.76
N THR A 150 5.45 -6.32 -13.87
CA THR A 150 6.72 -7.02 -14.14
C THR A 150 6.64 -8.46 -13.68
N PRO A 151 7.44 -9.40 -14.27
CA PRO A 151 7.49 -10.77 -13.76
C PRO A 151 7.88 -10.87 -12.30
N HIS A 152 8.74 -9.96 -11.81
CA HIS A 152 9.15 -9.90 -10.42
C HIS A 152 7.99 -9.53 -9.49
N LEU A 153 7.21 -8.49 -9.85
CA LEU A 153 5.98 -8.10 -9.15
C LEU A 153 5.00 -9.27 -9.09
N LEU A 154 4.71 -9.90 -10.23
CA LEU A 154 3.77 -11.03 -10.30
C LEU A 154 4.22 -12.19 -9.41
N ALA A 155 5.53 -12.53 -9.41
CA ALA A 155 6.06 -13.60 -8.57
C ALA A 155 5.83 -13.32 -7.06
N ASN A 156 5.95 -12.06 -6.62
CA ASN A 156 5.73 -11.67 -5.22
C ASN A 156 4.25 -11.68 -4.81
N LEU A 157 3.33 -11.46 -5.75
CA LEU A 157 1.88 -11.46 -5.47
C LEU A 157 1.23 -12.85 -5.61
N GLN A 158 1.96 -13.85 -6.12
CA GLN A 158 1.43 -15.21 -6.25
C GLN A 158 0.98 -15.76 -4.89
N ARG A 159 -0.17 -16.43 -4.88
CA ARG A 159 -0.72 -17.14 -3.71
C ARG A 159 -0.94 -16.24 -2.48
N CYS A 160 -1.24 -14.96 -2.68
CA CYS A 160 -1.72 -14.10 -1.61
C CYS A 160 -3.19 -14.40 -1.31
N ASP A 161 -3.52 -14.53 -0.02
CA ASP A 161 -4.91 -14.73 0.44
C ASP A 161 -5.72 -13.41 0.35
N ALA A 162 -5.02 -12.28 0.35
CA ALA A 162 -5.61 -10.95 0.15
C ALA A 162 -4.71 -10.07 -0.71
N LEU A 163 -5.32 -9.20 -1.51
CA LEU A 163 -4.61 -8.20 -2.32
C LEU A 163 -5.22 -6.81 -2.08
N LEU A 164 -4.36 -5.86 -1.71
CA LEU A 164 -4.61 -4.44 -1.81
C LEU A 164 -3.89 -3.96 -3.07
N LEU A 165 -4.65 -3.67 -4.12
CA LEU A 165 -4.15 -3.50 -5.49
C LEU A 165 -4.48 -2.11 -6.01
N GLU A 166 -3.47 -1.40 -6.50
CA GLU A 166 -3.67 -0.12 -7.15
C GLU A 166 -4.62 -0.22 -8.35
N CYS A 167 -5.61 0.68 -8.37
CA CYS A 167 -6.51 0.96 -9.48
C CYS A 167 -6.59 2.47 -9.66
N ASN A 168 -5.48 3.08 -10.13
CA ASN A 168 -5.36 4.53 -10.07
C ASN A 168 -6.32 5.22 -11.05
N HIS A 169 -6.33 4.84 -12.33
CA HIS A 169 -7.12 5.59 -13.30
C HIS A 169 -7.79 4.70 -14.36
N ASP A 170 -8.89 5.20 -14.88
CA ASP A 170 -9.47 4.75 -16.13
C ASP A 170 -8.76 5.45 -17.31
N ARG A 171 -8.32 4.69 -18.30
CA ARG A 171 -7.57 5.22 -19.45
C ARG A 171 -8.35 6.28 -20.24
N ALA A 172 -9.64 6.07 -20.45
CA ALA A 172 -10.47 6.99 -21.21
C ALA A 172 -10.69 8.30 -20.43
N ARG A 173 -10.93 8.21 -19.12
CA ARG A 173 -11.04 9.39 -18.23
C ARG A 173 -9.75 10.18 -18.18
N LEU A 174 -8.60 9.53 -18.00
CA LEU A 174 -7.31 10.21 -18.00
C LEU A 174 -7.06 10.89 -19.35
N ALA A 175 -7.32 10.23 -20.47
CA ALA A 175 -7.16 10.82 -21.79
C ALA A 175 -8.06 12.05 -22.01
N ALA A 176 -9.31 12.00 -21.53
CA ALA A 176 -10.30 13.07 -21.65
C ALA A 176 -10.15 14.18 -20.59
N SER A 177 -9.33 13.99 -19.55
CA SER A 177 -9.18 14.94 -18.45
C SER A 177 -8.60 16.28 -18.91
N SER A 178 -8.77 17.32 -18.10
CA SER A 178 -8.16 18.65 -18.31
C SER A 178 -6.67 18.73 -17.96
N TYR A 179 -6.06 17.62 -17.54
CA TYR A 179 -4.65 17.60 -17.18
C TYR A 179 -3.73 17.93 -18.37
N PRO A 180 -2.61 18.64 -18.16
CA PRO A 180 -1.61 18.86 -19.19
C PRO A 180 -1.12 17.52 -19.79
N ALA A 181 -0.74 17.53 -21.07
CA ALA A 181 -0.27 16.33 -21.76
C ALA A 181 0.92 15.66 -21.06
N SER A 182 1.85 16.45 -20.48
CA SER A 182 2.99 15.95 -19.72
C SER A 182 2.56 15.19 -18.45
N LEU A 183 1.54 15.68 -17.73
CA LEU A 183 1.02 15.03 -16.55
C LEU A 183 0.28 13.72 -16.90
N LYS A 184 -0.52 13.72 -17.98
CA LYS A 184 -1.14 12.50 -18.49
C LYS A 184 -0.11 11.43 -18.87
N ALA A 185 0.96 11.85 -19.57
CA ALA A 185 2.05 10.97 -19.97
C ALA A 185 2.83 10.43 -18.75
N ARG A 186 2.98 11.22 -17.67
CA ARG A 186 3.59 10.79 -16.42
C ARG A 186 2.69 9.77 -15.72
N ILE A 187 1.41 10.08 -15.50
CA ILE A 187 0.45 9.21 -14.79
C ILE A 187 0.31 7.86 -15.51
N GLY A 188 0.03 7.87 -16.81
CA GLY A 188 -0.17 6.66 -17.62
C GLY A 188 1.14 6.04 -18.14
N GLY A 189 2.30 6.56 -17.73
CA GLY A 189 3.61 6.08 -18.17
C GLY A 189 4.09 4.84 -17.40
N ARG A 190 5.16 4.23 -17.91
CA ARG A 190 5.75 3.00 -17.35
C ARG A 190 6.14 3.10 -15.87
N PHE A 191 6.42 4.30 -15.37
CA PHE A 191 6.79 4.58 -13.99
C PHE A 191 5.73 5.44 -13.26
N GLY A 192 4.55 5.62 -13.85
CA GLY A 192 3.44 6.34 -13.23
C GLY A 192 2.61 5.44 -12.34
N HIS A 193 1.33 5.25 -12.73
CA HIS A 193 0.36 4.49 -11.95
C HIS A 193 -0.39 3.48 -12.83
N LEU A 194 -0.90 2.42 -12.22
CA LEU A 194 -1.71 1.42 -12.92
C LEU A 194 -3.05 2.00 -13.36
N ASP A 195 -3.40 1.78 -14.60
CA ASP A 195 -4.78 1.86 -15.03
C ASP A 195 -5.58 0.61 -14.61
N ASN A 196 -6.91 0.72 -14.61
CA ASN A 196 -7.79 -0.35 -14.18
C ASN A 196 -7.60 -1.65 -14.98
N ASP A 197 -7.30 -1.57 -16.28
CA ASP A 197 -7.12 -2.75 -17.13
C ASP A 197 -5.80 -3.47 -16.78
N THR A 198 -4.73 -2.71 -16.53
CA THR A 198 -3.45 -3.29 -16.09
C THR A 198 -3.56 -3.90 -14.69
N ALA A 199 -4.28 -3.26 -13.77
CA ALA A 199 -4.60 -3.83 -12.46
C ALA A 199 -5.36 -5.15 -12.59
N ALA A 200 -6.37 -5.21 -13.46
CA ALA A 200 -7.14 -6.41 -13.77
C ALA A 200 -6.25 -7.54 -14.35
N GLN A 201 -5.29 -7.21 -15.23
CA GLN A 201 -4.32 -8.18 -15.77
C GLN A 201 -3.39 -8.74 -14.68
N ILE A 202 -2.91 -7.89 -13.75
CA ILE A 202 -2.12 -8.35 -12.59
C ILE A 202 -2.94 -9.29 -11.74
N LEU A 203 -4.20 -8.92 -11.43
CA LEU A 203 -5.11 -9.77 -10.66
C LEU A 203 -5.31 -11.13 -11.34
N ALA A 204 -5.63 -11.14 -12.63
CA ALA A 204 -5.84 -12.38 -13.40
C ALA A 204 -4.60 -13.30 -13.38
N ALA A 205 -3.40 -12.71 -13.45
CA ALA A 205 -2.15 -13.46 -13.38
C ALA A 205 -1.83 -14.05 -11.99
N CYS A 206 -2.41 -13.48 -10.93
CA CYS A 206 -2.21 -13.90 -9.54
C CYS A 206 -3.43 -14.64 -8.95
N LEU A 207 -4.53 -14.75 -9.71
CA LEU A 207 -5.78 -15.35 -9.25
C LEU A 207 -5.62 -16.83 -8.93
N HIS A 208 -6.17 -17.26 -7.80
CA HIS A 208 -6.23 -18.65 -7.37
C HIS A 208 -7.39 -18.87 -6.39
N ASP A 209 -7.80 -20.11 -6.17
CA ASP A 209 -8.98 -20.46 -5.34
C ASP A 209 -8.88 -20.01 -3.88
N GLY A 210 -7.68 -19.73 -3.39
CA GLY A 210 -7.43 -19.27 -2.02
C GLY A 210 -7.49 -17.75 -1.84
N LEU A 211 -7.67 -16.95 -2.89
CA LEU A 211 -7.82 -15.49 -2.74
C LEU A 211 -9.16 -15.16 -2.08
N GLN A 212 -9.11 -14.63 -0.87
CA GLN A 212 -10.29 -14.36 -0.04
C GLN A 212 -10.75 -12.91 -0.10
N ARG A 213 -9.81 -11.97 -0.20
CA ARG A 213 -10.08 -10.52 -0.09
C ARG A 213 -9.40 -9.76 -1.21
N LEU A 214 -10.17 -8.88 -1.84
CA LEU A 214 -9.69 -8.01 -2.91
C LEU A 214 -10.09 -6.57 -2.62
N VAL A 215 -9.09 -5.68 -2.62
CA VAL A 215 -9.28 -4.26 -2.37
C VAL A 215 -8.68 -3.47 -3.53
N ALA A 216 -9.48 -2.61 -4.16
CA ALA A 216 -8.99 -1.58 -5.07
C ALA A 216 -8.52 -0.37 -4.26
N ALA A 217 -7.30 0.09 -4.47
CA ALA A 217 -6.67 1.15 -3.71
C ALA A 217 -6.07 2.24 -4.61
N HIS A 218 -5.71 3.36 -4.01
CA HIS A 218 -5.01 4.47 -4.64
C HIS A 218 -5.72 5.03 -5.90
N LEU A 219 -7.05 5.17 -5.83
CA LEU A 219 -7.86 5.68 -6.93
C LEU A 219 -7.65 7.20 -7.09
N SER A 220 -7.48 7.64 -8.34
CA SER A 220 -7.51 9.05 -8.70
C SER A 220 -8.95 9.59 -8.61
N GLU A 221 -9.15 10.61 -7.78
CA GLU A 221 -10.46 11.26 -7.64
C GLU A 221 -10.97 11.87 -8.96
N ALA A 222 -10.05 12.36 -9.81
CA ALA A 222 -10.39 13.00 -11.07
C ALA A 222 -10.55 12.00 -12.22
N ASN A 223 -9.75 10.93 -12.23
CA ASN A 223 -9.60 10.08 -13.41
C ASN A 223 -10.11 8.64 -13.19
N ASN A 224 -10.79 8.38 -12.08
CA ASN A 224 -11.38 7.07 -11.81
C ASN A 224 -12.73 7.21 -11.10
N SER A 225 -13.34 6.07 -10.79
CA SER A 225 -14.44 5.95 -9.84
C SER A 225 -14.45 4.55 -9.23
N PRO A 226 -15.03 4.37 -8.03
CA PRO A 226 -15.20 3.06 -7.42
C PRO A 226 -15.83 2.03 -8.35
N ASP A 227 -16.85 2.43 -9.12
CA ASP A 227 -17.57 1.52 -10.02
C ASP A 227 -16.71 1.04 -11.19
N LEU A 228 -15.86 1.90 -11.76
CA LEU A 228 -14.95 1.52 -12.84
C LEU A 228 -13.86 0.56 -12.35
N ALA A 229 -13.27 0.83 -11.18
CA ALA A 229 -12.30 -0.07 -10.58
C ALA A 229 -12.91 -1.43 -10.24
N ARG A 230 -14.10 -1.44 -9.61
CA ARG A 230 -14.85 -2.68 -9.32
C ARG A 230 -15.19 -3.46 -10.58
N ALA A 231 -15.66 -2.80 -11.62
CA ALA A 231 -16.01 -3.45 -12.88
C ALA A 231 -14.80 -4.15 -13.51
N ALA A 232 -13.64 -3.50 -13.56
CA ALA A 232 -12.42 -4.07 -14.11
C ALA A 232 -11.93 -5.29 -13.32
N LEU A 233 -11.89 -5.18 -11.98
CA LEU A 233 -11.43 -6.27 -11.13
C LEU A 233 -12.43 -7.43 -11.08
N SER A 234 -13.73 -7.14 -11.10
CA SER A 234 -14.80 -8.15 -11.17
C SER A 234 -14.72 -8.96 -12.47
N ALA A 235 -14.52 -8.29 -13.60
CA ALA A 235 -14.37 -8.97 -14.90
C ALA A 235 -13.17 -9.92 -14.94
N ALA A 236 -12.08 -9.60 -14.23
CA ALA A 236 -10.88 -10.42 -14.18
C ALA A 236 -10.97 -11.59 -13.18
N SER A 237 -11.69 -11.42 -12.06
CA SER A 237 -11.71 -12.38 -10.96
C SER A 237 -12.98 -13.21 -10.86
N GLY A 238 -14.09 -12.76 -11.46
CA GLY A 238 -15.42 -13.33 -11.23
C GLY A 238 -16.04 -12.97 -9.87
N VAL A 239 -15.34 -12.23 -9.02
CA VAL A 239 -15.86 -11.70 -7.75
C VAL A 239 -16.94 -10.67 -8.04
N ALA A 240 -18.08 -10.72 -7.34
CA ALA A 240 -19.14 -9.74 -7.55
C ALA A 240 -18.63 -8.31 -7.25
N PRO A 241 -19.00 -7.28 -8.03
CA PRO A 241 -18.49 -5.93 -7.85
C PRO A 241 -18.68 -5.38 -6.43
N ASN A 242 -19.79 -5.72 -5.78
CA ASN A 242 -20.09 -5.28 -4.42
C ASN A 242 -19.22 -5.94 -3.34
N ASP A 243 -18.59 -7.06 -3.64
CA ASP A 243 -17.68 -7.77 -2.73
C ASP A 243 -16.24 -7.25 -2.85
N ILE A 244 -15.96 -6.42 -3.86
CA ILE A 244 -14.67 -5.74 -4.02
C ILE A 244 -14.69 -4.45 -3.21
N VAL A 245 -13.88 -4.39 -2.16
CA VAL A 245 -13.73 -3.19 -1.35
C VAL A 245 -12.95 -2.14 -2.15
N VAL A 246 -13.34 -0.87 -2.01
CA VAL A 246 -12.57 0.26 -2.57
C VAL A 246 -12.11 1.14 -1.42
N ALA A 247 -10.81 1.37 -1.35
CA ALA A 247 -10.22 2.25 -0.34
C ALA A 247 -10.57 3.72 -0.65
N ASP A 248 -11.25 4.36 0.27
CA ASP A 248 -11.61 5.78 0.17
C ASP A 248 -10.40 6.66 0.53
N PRO A 249 -10.14 7.79 -0.18
CA PRO A 249 -9.00 8.65 0.11
C PRO A 249 -9.04 9.29 1.51
N LEU A 250 -10.25 9.58 2.02
CA LEU A 250 -10.43 10.24 3.33
C LEU A 250 -10.66 9.25 4.47
N ARG A 251 -11.34 8.14 4.21
CA ARG A 251 -11.77 7.18 5.24
C ARG A 251 -11.04 5.85 5.19
N GLY A 252 -10.39 5.51 4.07
CA GLY A 252 -9.82 4.19 3.85
C GLY A 252 -10.91 3.12 3.79
N PHE A 253 -10.75 2.06 4.55
CA PHE A 253 -11.72 1.00 4.81
C PHE A 253 -11.48 0.39 6.20
N ASP A 254 -12.54 -0.16 6.79
CA ASP A 254 -12.51 -0.81 8.09
C ASP A 254 -11.74 -2.13 8.08
N TRP A 255 -11.47 -2.69 9.25
CA TRP A 255 -10.72 -3.93 9.39
C TRP A 255 -11.30 -5.09 8.56
N ILE A 256 -10.48 -5.66 7.71
CA ILE A 256 -10.76 -6.87 6.92
C ILE A 256 -9.93 -8.02 7.51
N VAL A 257 -10.60 -9.11 7.85
CA VAL A 257 -9.96 -10.34 8.33
C VAL A 257 -9.63 -11.26 7.15
N ILE A 258 -8.44 -11.84 7.20
CA ILE A 258 -7.98 -12.90 6.30
C ILE A 258 -8.00 -14.19 7.13
N ASP A 259 -8.98 -15.07 6.84
CA ASP A 259 -9.30 -16.28 7.61
C ASP A 259 -8.45 -17.47 7.22
#